data_e5ed41e97652e5493bd2a53aa41f7656
#
_entry.id   e5ed41e97652e5493bd2a53aa41f7656
#
_cell.length_a   1.000
_cell.length_b   1.000
_cell.length_c   1.000
_cell.angle_alpha   90.00
_cell.angle_beta   90.00
_cell.angle_gamma   90.00
#
_symmetry.space_group_name_H-M   'P 1'
#
loop_
_entity.id
_entity.type
_entity.pdbx_description
1 polymer ?
#
loop_
_entity_poly.entity_id
_entity_poly.type
_entity_poly.pdbx_seq_one_letter_code
_entity_poly.pdbx_strand_id
1 'polypeptide(L)'
;MFHGLVKSICSLLAFAPLLASCSLMHDDLEPCDNGAYLHFRYDYNTQRADLFNDHVGGVVVMVYDKDGKFLFRQDAFNTNSDAPIRRHDFAVHLNLQPGEYQFLAIAKQKRYEDALATPGAKFRIHNHVEGEDITAFNTMLDRNEAGDIDEVDCSAPLDTLWIG
;
A
#
# COMPACT_ATOMS: atom_id res chain seq x y z
N MET A 1 -15.92 63.46 37.35
CA MET A 1 -14.74 62.77 36.82
C MET A 1 -14.82 61.23 36.92
N PHE A 2 -15.66 60.67 37.74
CA PHE A 2 -15.81 59.24 37.97
C PHE A 2 -16.63 58.46 36.87
N HIS A 3 -17.54 59.17 36.19
CA HIS A 3 -18.42 58.50 35.15
C HIS A 3 -17.71 58.14 33.85
N GLY A 4 -16.63 58.79 33.49
CA GLY A 4 -15.85 58.48 32.27
C GLY A 4 -14.97 57.24 32.44
N LEU A 5 -14.43 57.04 33.65
CA LEU A 5 -13.53 55.92 33.91
C LEU A 5 -14.26 54.58 33.93
N VAL A 6 -15.46 54.51 34.46
CA VAL A 6 -16.30 53.30 34.54
C VAL A 6 -16.76 52.85 33.15
N LYS A 7 -17.11 53.79 32.25
CA LYS A 7 -17.47 53.47 30.87
C LYS A 7 -16.30 52.88 30.06
N SER A 8 -15.09 53.39 30.30
CA SER A 8 -13.89 52.93 29.61
C SER A 8 -13.48 51.50 30.05
N ILE A 9 -13.61 51.21 31.35
CA ILE A 9 -13.31 49.87 31.91
C ILE A 9 -14.34 48.83 31.45
N CYS A 10 -15.63 49.16 31.41
CA CYS A 10 -16.66 48.25 30.86
C CYS A 10 -16.48 47.97 29.39
N SER A 11 -15.99 48.94 28.58
CA SER A 11 -15.71 48.71 27.15
C SER A 11 -14.52 47.82 26.93
N LEU A 12 -13.48 47.88 27.79
CA LEU A 12 -12.32 46.98 27.70
C LEU A 12 -12.66 45.56 28.14
N LEU A 13 -13.54 45.38 29.13
CA LEU A 13 -13.96 44.05 29.60
C LEU A 13 -14.88 43.32 28.59
N ALA A 14 -15.62 44.07 27.77
CA ALA A 14 -16.48 43.46 26.72
C ALA A 14 -15.70 42.95 25.51
N PHE A 15 -14.44 43.39 25.28
CA PHE A 15 -13.61 42.95 24.16
C PHE A 15 -12.70 41.77 24.52
N ALA A 16 -12.50 41.47 25.80
CA ALA A 16 -11.65 40.37 26.27
C ALA A 16 -12.14 38.97 25.87
N PRO A 17 -13.45 38.66 25.78
CA PRO A 17 -13.88 37.32 25.40
C PRO A 17 -13.76 37.01 23.93
N LEU A 18 -13.54 38.01 23.06
CA LEU A 18 -13.39 37.78 21.61
C LEU A 18 -12.00 37.21 21.19
N LEU A 19 -11.02 37.31 22.08
CA LEU A 19 -9.68 36.78 21.83
C LEU A 19 -9.50 35.33 22.36
N ALA A 20 -10.41 34.84 23.18
CA ALA A 20 -10.38 33.47 23.70
C ALA A 20 -11.09 32.45 22.79
N SER A 21 -11.71 32.88 21.67
CA SER A 21 -12.48 32.04 20.80
C SER A 21 -11.62 31.22 19.84
N CYS A 22 -10.34 31.53 19.67
CA CYS A 22 -9.47 30.79 18.73
C CYS A 22 -8.88 29.50 19.31
N SER A 23 -8.94 29.27 20.62
CA SER A 23 -8.40 28.03 21.21
C SER A 23 -9.45 26.93 21.41
N LEU A 24 -10.72 27.20 21.11
CA LEU A 24 -11.81 26.22 21.22
C LEU A 24 -12.05 25.41 19.93
N MET A 25 -11.31 25.71 18.87
CA MET A 25 -11.29 24.92 17.62
C MET A 25 -9.97 24.16 17.44
N HIS A 26 -9.31 23.76 18.52
CA HIS A 26 -8.47 22.61 18.47
C HIS A 26 -9.40 21.40 18.56
N ASP A 27 -10.04 21.06 17.45
CA ASP A 27 -10.36 19.68 17.23
C ASP A 27 -9.04 18.93 17.43
N ASP A 28 -9.01 18.01 18.37
CA ASP A 28 -8.00 16.95 18.40
C ASP A 28 -8.22 16.14 17.11
N LEU A 29 -7.81 16.74 15.98
CA LEU A 29 -7.67 16.04 14.73
C LEU A 29 -6.61 14.98 15.04
N GLU A 30 -7.05 13.74 15.18
CA GLU A 30 -6.13 12.61 15.14
C GLU A 30 -5.15 12.91 14.01
N PRO A 31 -3.83 12.74 14.25
CA PRO A 31 -2.84 13.07 13.24
C PRO A 31 -3.29 12.36 11.94
N CYS A 32 -3.50 13.15 10.89
CA CYS A 32 -3.87 12.60 9.59
C CYS A 32 -2.91 11.46 9.30
N ASP A 33 -3.45 10.28 9.04
CA ASP A 33 -2.67 9.10 8.74
C ASP A 33 -1.85 9.45 7.49
N ASN A 34 -0.55 9.69 7.70
CA ASN A 34 0.35 10.10 6.62
C ASN A 34 0.62 8.88 5.73
N GLY A 35 0.44 9.05 4.43
CA GLY A 35 0.78 7.98 3.51
C GLY A 35 -0.11 7.90 2.30
N ALA A 36 0.01 6.79 1.57
CA ALA A 36 -0.79 6.47 0.41
C ALA A 36 -1.52 5.14 0.62
N TYR A 37 -2.78 5.09 0.17
CA TYR A 37 -3.57 3.87 0.14
C TYR A 37 -3.69 3.41 -1.30
N LEU A 38 -3.13 2.25 -1.62
CA LEU A 38 -3.22 1.65 -2.94
C LEU A 38 -4.37 0.65 -2.97
N HIS A 39 -5.37 0.96 -3.80
CA HIS A 39 -6.47 0.05 -4.12
C HIS A 39 -6.19 -0.63 -5.45
N PHE A 40 -6.54 -1.89 -5.55
CA PHE A 40 -6.28 -2.71 -6.72
C PHE A 40 -7.60 -3.17 -7.34
N ARG A 41 -7.59 -3.31 -8.66
CA ARG A 41 -8.73 -3.82 -9.42
C ARG A 41 -8.26 -4.80 -10.48
N TYR A 42 -9.05 -5.85 -10.67
CA TYR A 42 -8.90 -6.81 -11.76
C TYR A 42 -10.21 -6.89 -12.55
N ASP A 43 -10.48 -5.86 -13.34
CA ASP A 43 -11.69 -5.72 -14.18
C ASP A 43 -11.42 -5.97 -15.66
N TYR A 44 -10.15 -6.10 -16.06
CA TYR A 44 -9.77 -6.47 -17.43
C TYR A 44 -9.81 -7.99 -17.62
N ASN A 45 -11.03 -8.54 -17.57
CA ASN A 45 -11.27 -9.97 -17.67
C ASN A 45 -12.56 -10.26 -18.49
N THR A 46 -12.80 -11.54 -18.80
CA THR A 46 -13.97 -11.95 -19.59
C THR A 46 -15.31 -11.77 -18.89
N GLN A 47 -15.33 -11.70 -17.58
CA GLN A 47 -16.54 -11.56 -16.77
C GLN A 47 -16.96 -10.10 -16.61
N ARG A 48 -16.10 -9.14 -16.97
CA ARG A 48 -16.36 -7.69 -16.84
C ARG A 48 -16.73 -7.25 -15.43
N ALA A 49 -16.18 -7.92 -14.44
CA ALA A 49 -16.35 -7.63 -13.03
C ALA A 49 -14.99 -7.44 -12.37
N ASP A 50 -14.94 -6.71 -11.26
CA ASP A 50 -13.73 -6.67 -10.44
C ASP A 50 -13.60 -7.99 -9.69
N LEU A 51 -12.61 -8.79 -10.08
CA LEU A 51 -12.33 -10.10 -9.51
C LEU A 51 -11.06 -10.11 -8.63
N PHE A 52 -10.56 -8.95 -8.27
CA PHE A 52 -9.30 -8.85 -7.51
C PHE A 52 -9.37 -9.64 -6.20
N ASN A 53 -10.39 -9.38 -5.38
CA ASN A 53 -10.55 -10.01 -4.07
C ASN A 53 -10.80 -11.52 -4.13
N ASP A 54 -11.34 -12.02 -5.26
CA ASP A 54 -11.64 -13.43 -5.46
C ASP A 54 -10.44 -14.24 -5.95
N HIS A 55 -9.57 -13.65 -6.76
CA HIS A 55 -8.49 -14.36 -7.43
C HIS A 55 -7.10 -14.11 -6.86
N VAL A 56 -6.89 -12.95 -6.22
CA VAL A 56 -5.57 -12.59 -5.69
C VAL A 56 -5.40 -13.12 -4.27
N GLY A 57 -4.31 -13.81 -4.05
CA GLY A 57 -3.91 -14.34 -2.74
C GLY A 57 -2.73 -13.61 -2.10
N GLY A 58 -2.00 -12.84 -2.88
CA GLY A 58 -0.86 -12.06 -2.42
C GLY A 58 -0.60 -10.83 -3.27
N VAL A 59 -0.17 -9.75 -2.65
CA VAL A 59 0.26 -8.51 -3.30
C VAL A 59 1.62 -8.10 -2.75
N VAL A 60 2.52 -7.78 -3.65
CA VAL A 60 3.83 -7.20 -3.36
C VAL A 60 3.86 -5.82 -3.99
N VAL A 61 4.11 -4.79 -3.20
CA VAL A 61 4.30 -3.41 -3.67
C VAL A 61 5.73 -3.00 -3.45
N MET A 62 6.41 -2.63 -4.50
CA MET A 62 7.73 -2.03 -4.48
C MET A 62 7.58 -0.52 -4.66
N VAL A 63 8.23 0.24 -3.80
CA VAL A 63 8.17 1.71 -3.77
C VAL A 63 9.51 2.25 -4.20
N TYR A 64 9.47 3.18 -5.12
CA TYR A 64 10.63 3.88 -5.66
C TYR A 64 10.45 5.39 -5.51
N ASP A 65 11.54 6.11 -5.43
CA ASP A 65 11.52 7.56 -5.46
C ASP A 65 11.17 8.09 -6.86
N LYS A 66 11.15 9.43 -7.00
CA LYS A 66 10.87 10.11 -8.28
C LYS A 66 11.87 9.77 -9.39
N ASP A 67 13.09 9.37 -9.03
CA ASP A 67 14.17 9.03 -9.95
C ASP A 67 14.24 7.51 -10.25
N GLY A 68 13.24 6.75 -9.77
CA GLY A 68 13.13 5.31 -9.98
C GLY A 68 14.06 4.47 -9.10
N LYS A 69 14.53 5.02 -7.98
CA LYS A 69 15.38 4.29 -7.04
C LYS A 69 14.55 3.59 -5.98
N PHE A 70 14.81 2.31 -5.76
CA PHE A 70 14.09 1.49 -4.79
C PHE A 70 14.29 2.01 -3.37
N LEU A 71 13.17 2.17 -2.67
CA LEU A 71 13.13 2.60 -1.27
C LEU A 71 12.82 1.43 -0.34
N PHE A 72 11.67 0.80 -0.54
CA PHE A 72 11.24 -0.33 0.28
C PHE A 72 10.16 -1.15 -0.43
N ARG A 73 9.86 -2.30 0.17
CA ARG A 73 8.83 -3.22 -0.25
C ARG A 73 7.79 -3.41 0.85
N GLN A 74 6.52 -3.46 0.45
CA GLN A 74 5.39 -3.78 1.32
C GLN A 74 4.63 -4.96 0.75
N ASP A 75 4.41 -5.98 1.57
CA ASP A 75 3.73 -7.20 1.18
C ASP A 75 2.41 -7.35 1.93
N ALA A 76 1.40 -7.92 1.27
CA ALA A 76 0.16 -8.36 1.87
C ALA A 76 -0.23 -9.74 1.33
N PHE A 77 -0.57 -10.67 2.22
CA PHE A 77 -0.92 -12.03 1.84
C PHE A 77 -2.15 -12.51 2.61
N ASN A 78 -2.97 -13.33 1.95
CA ASN A 78 -3.97 -14.13 2.63
C ASN A 78 -3.27 -15.31 3.33
N THR A 79 -3.64 -15.54 4.58
CA THR A 79 -3.20 -16.71 5.37
C THR A 79 -4.40 -17.59 5.71
N ASN A 80 -4.16 -18.75 6.33
CA ASN A 80 -5.25 -19.62 6.81
C ASN A 80 -6.10 -18.96 7.90
N SER A 81 -5.49 -18.10 8.70
CA SER A 81 -6.14 -17.42 9.83
C SER A 81 -6.67 -16.03 9.50
N ASP A 82 -6.13 -15.37 8.49
CA ASP A 82 -6.55 -14.03 8.06
C ASP A 82 -6.42 -13.90 6.53
N ALA A 83 -7.45 -13.33 5.90
CA ALA A 83 -7.51 -13.14 4.47
C ALA A 83 -7.82 -11.67 4.13
N PRO A 84 -6.89 -10.74 4.40
CA PRO A 84 -7.13 -9.32 4.24
C PRO A 84 -7.49 -8.93 2.80
N ILE A 85 -6.90 -9.59 1.80
CA ILE A 85 -7.12 -9.27 0.38
C ILE A 85 -8.56 -9.61 -0.06
N ARG A 86 -9.23 -10.53 0.63
CA ARG A 86 -10.64 -10.87 0.32
C ARG A 86 -11.65 -9.83 0.79
N ARG A 87 -11.22 -8.83 1.53
CA ARG A 87 -12.10 -7.75 1.99
C ARG A 87 -12.30 -6.74 0.87
N HIS A 88 -13.52 -6.29 0.67
CA HIS A 88 -13.85 -5.30 -0.38
C HIS A 88 -13.19 -3.93 -0.18
N ASP A 89 -12.83 -3.60 1.05
CA ASP A 89 -12.15 -2.37 1.43
C ASP A 89 -10.62 -2.53 1.47
N PHE A 90 -10.09 -3.64 0.98
CA PHE A 90 -8.66 -3.90 0.99
C PHE A 90 -7.88 -2.79 0.26
N ALA A 91 -6.89 -2.28 0.96
CA ALA A 91 -5.88 -1.39 0.43
C ALA A 91 -4.53 -1.67 1.08
N VAL A 92 -3.47 -1.48 0.35
CA VAL A 92 -2.12 -1.47 0.93
C VAL A 92 -1.81 -0.05 1.39
N HIS A 93 -1.65 0.13 2.70
CA HIS A 93 -1.23 1.39 3.26
C HIS A 93 0.30 1.49 3.23
N LEU A 94 0.80 2.57 2.64
CA LEU A 94 2.22 2.90 2.54
C LEU A 94 2.49 4.15 3.36
N ASN A 95 3.28 4.02 4.43
CA ASN A 95 3.67 5.18 5.24
C ASN A 95 4.72 6.00 4.49
N LEU A 96 4.26 7.01 3.73
CA LEU A 96 5.07 7.85 2.88
C LEU A 96 4.98 9.31 3.32
N GLN A 97 6.10 10.00 3.29
CA GLN A 97 6.11 11.46 3.42
C GLN A 97 5.57 12.10 2.11
N PRO A 98 5.03 13.33 2.16
CA PRO A 98 4.63 14.03 0.94
C PRO A 98 5.78 14.09 -0.07
N GLY A 99 5.50 13.65 -1.31
CA GLY A 99 6.52 13.56 -2.36
C GLY A 99 6.01 12.90 -3.64
N GLU A 100 6.90 12.70 -4.58
CA GLU A 100 6.64 11.96 -5.82
C GLU A 100 7.27 10.58 -5.72
N TYR A 101 6.48 9.55 -6.05
CA TYR A 101 6.90 8.16 -5.96
C TYR A 101 6.44 7.38 -7.19
N GLN A 102 7.16 6.32 -7.49
CA GLN A 102 6.75 5.33 -8.49
C GLN A 102 6.45 4.01 -7.74
N PHE A 103 5.43 3.30 -8.21
CA PHE A 103 5.02 2.04 -7.60
C PHE A 103 5.06 0.94 -8.66
N LEU A 104 5.55 -0.22 -8.25
CA LEU A 104 5.43 -1.46 -9.00
C LEU A 104 4.70 -2.47 -8.14
N ALA A 105 3.51 -2.86 -8.56
CA ALA A 105 2.70 -3.82 -7.85
C ALA A 105 2.69 -5.18 -8.57
N ILE A 106 2.83 -6.25 -7.80
CA ILE A 106 2.79 -7.62 -8.29
C ILE A 106 1.75 -8.37 -7.49
N ALA A 107 0.72 -8.84 -8.16
CA ALA A 107 -0.30 -9.70 -7.56
C ALA A 107 -0.05 -11.16 -7.91
N LYS A 108 -0.28 -12.05 -6.95
CA LYS A 108 -0.16 -13.50 -7.08
C LYS A 108 -1.50 -14.17 -6.79
N GLN A 109 -1.85 -15.14 -7.59
CA GLN A 109 -3.07 -15.93 -7.38
C GLN A 109 -3.00 -16.78 -6.12
N LYS A 110 -1.85 -17.38 -5.84
CA LYS A 110 -1.65 -18.25 -4.67
C LYS A 110 -0.90 -17.52 -3.58
N ARG A 111 -1.14 -17.95 -2.34
CA ARG A 111 -0.29 -17.57 -1.22
C ARG A 111 1.14 -18.04 -1.46
N TYR A 112 2.09 -17.29 -0.96
CA TYR A 112 3.50 -17.60 -1.12
C TYR A 112 3.86 -19.01 -0.61
N GLU A 113 3.33 -19.40 0.56
CA GLU A 113 3.56 -20.73 1.16
C GLU A 113 2.95 -21.85 0.29
N ASP A 114 1.76 -21.63 -0.25
CA ASP A 114 1.11 -22.61 -1.13
C ASP A 114 1.86 -22.72 -2.46
N ALA A 115 2.42 -21.62 -2.97
CA ALA A 115 3.23 -21.64 -4.18
C ALA A 115 4.52 -22.45 -4.00
N LEU A 116 5.16 -22.38 -2.83
CA LEU A 116 6.35 -23.18 -2.53
C LEU A 116 6.04 -24.67 -2.38
N ALA A 117 4.88 -25.02 -1.85
CA ALA A 117 4.47 -26.40 -1.60
C ALA A 117 3.83 -27.08 -2.82
N THR A 118 3.42 -26.34 -3.84
CA THR A 118 2.71 -26.86 -5.01
C THR A 118 3.71 -27.20 -6.11
N PRO A 119 3.70 -28.42 -6.71
CA PRO A 119 4.44 -28.72 -7.91
C PRO A 119 4.06 -27.77 -9.07
N GLY A 120 5.01 -27.46 -9.92
CA GLY A 120 4.81 -26.60 -11.08
C GLY A 120 5.76 -25.42 -11.15
N ALA A 121 5.68 -24.65 -12.23
CA ALA A 121 6.55 -23.51 -12.43
C ALA A 121 6.25 -22.41 -11.41
N LYS A 122 7.30 -21.93 -10.78
CA LYS A 122 7.25 -20.87 -9.78
C LYS A 122 7.96 -19.64 -10.30
N PHE A 123 7.40 -18.48 -10.06
CA PHE A 123 8.06 -17.22 -10.37
C PHE A 123 8.81 -16.71 -9.14
N ARG A 124 10.09 -16.48 -9.31
CA ARG A 124 10.92 -15.75 -8.37
C ARG A 124 10.93 -14.28 -8.77
N ILE A 125 10.54 -13.43 -7.85
CA ILE A 125 10.57 -11.98 -8.01
C ILE A 125 11.94 -11.49 -7.56
N HIS A 126 12.56 -10.63 -8.35
CA HIS A 126 13.82 -9.97 -7.98
C HIS A 126 13.67 -9.24 -6.64
N ASN A 127 14.62 -9.46 -5.75
CA ASN A 127 14.62 -8.81 -4.45
C ASN A 127 15.55 -7.59 -4.53
N HIS A 128 14.94 -6.43 -4.77
CA HIS A 128 15.67 -5.18 -4.87
C HIS A 128 16.41 -4.84 -3.57
N VAL A 129 17.56 -4.19 -3.72
CA VAL A 129 18.29 -3.53 -2.64
C VAL A 129 18.07 -2.03 -2.70
N GLU A 130 18.16 -1.36 -1.54
CA GLU A 130 17.95 0.09 -1.44
C GLU A 130 18.82 0.85 -2.45
N GLY A 131 18.20 1.77 -3.18
CA GLY A 131 18.85 2.59 -4.22
C GLY A 131 18.98 1.91 -5.58
N GLU A 132 18.58 0.65 -5.74
CA GLU A 132 18.58 -0.04 -7.03
C GLU A 132 17.53 0.59 -7.98
N ASP A 133 17.85 0.60 -9.27
CA ASP A 133 16.99 1.21 -10.28
C ASP A 133 15.78 0.32 -10.61
N ILE A 134 14.61 0.91 -10.83
CA ILE A 134 13.38 0.20 -11.22
C ILE A 134 13.57 -0.68 -12.48
N THR A 135 14.47 -0.28 -13.38
CA THR A 135 14.78 -1.05 -14.59
C THR A 135 15.52 -2.37 -14.32
N ALA A 136 16.06 -2.55 -13.11
CA ALA A 136 16.65 -3.82 -12.69
C ALA A 136 15.59 -4.87 -12.32
N PHE A 137 14.32 -4.46 -12.21
CA PHE A 137 13.25 -5.40 -11.92
C PHE A 137 13.18 -6.53 -12.95
N ASN A 138 13.08 -7.74 -12.45
CA ASN A 138 12.84 -8.92 -13.27
C ASN A 138 12.09 -9.98 -12.48
N THR A 139 11.45 -10.88 -13.23
CA THR A 139 10.87 -12.11 -12.71
C THR A 139 11.49 -13.28 -13.47
N MET A 140 11.82 -14.34 -12.77
CA MET A 140 12.41 -15.53 -13.36
C MET A 140 11.62 -16.76 -12.93
N LEU A 141 11.55 -17.76 -13.82
CA LEU A 141 11.14 -19.08 -13.43
C LEU A 141 12.18 -19.69 -12.49
N ASP A 142 11.70 -20.34 -11.44
CA ASP A 142 12.58 -21.07 -10.54
C ASP A 142 13.25 -22.22 -11.26
N ARG A 143 14.52 -22.44 -10.98
CA ARG A 143 15.34 -23.50 -11.57
C ARG A 143 15.84 -24.39 -10.44
N ASN A 144 16.11 -25.66 -10.77
CA ASN A 144 16.76 -26.55 -9.84
C ASN A 144 18.23 -26.14 -9.59
N GLU A 145 18.89 -26.81 -8.66
CA GLU A 145 20.29 -26.54 -8.29
C GLU A 145 21.25 -26.74 -9.48
N ALA A 146 20.88 -27.56 -10.49
CA ALA A 146 21.66 -27.76 -11.70
C ALA A 146 21.48 -26.64 -12.73
N GLY A 147 20.56 -25.68 -12.47
CA GLY A 147 20.27 -24.58 -13.38
C GLY A 147 19.29 -24.92 -14.49
N ASP A 148 18.78 -26.14 -14.50
CA ASP A 148 17.71 -26.54 -15.41
C ASP A 148 16.37 -26.06 -14.89
N ILE A 149 15.43 -25.84 -15.81
CA ILE A 149 14.03 -25.72 -15.44
C ILE A 149 13.62 -27.09 -14.94
N ASP A 150 13.22 -27.20 -13.68
CA ASP A 150 12.67 -28.45 -13.15
C ASP A 150 11.65 -29.00 -14.15
N GLU A 151 11.63 -30.32 -14.28
CA GLU A 151 10.59 -30.98 -15.10
C GLU A 151 9.25 -30.48 -14.58
N VAL A 152 8.72 -29.49 -15.30
CA VAL A 152 7.45 -28.87 -14.97
C VAL A 152 6.43 -29.97 -15.17
N ASP A 153 5.81 -30.41 -14.08
CA ASP A 153 4.60 -31.21 -14.19
C ASP A 153 3.55 -30.34 -14.90
N CYS A 154 3.47 -30.50 -16.23
CA CYS A 154 2.54 -29.76 -17.07
C CYS A 154 1.06 -30.03 -16.69
N SER A 155 0.80 -31.01 -15.82
CA SER A 155 -0.52 -31.24 -15.24
C SER A 155 -0.83 -30.35 -14.05
N ALA A 156 0.18 -29.74 -13.43
CA ALA A 156 -0.01 -28.82 -12.33
C ALA A 156 -0.37 -27.42 -12.83
N PRO A 157 -1.31 -26.72 -12.18
CA PRO A 157 -1.63 -25.34 -12.57
C PRO A 157 -0.42 -24.44 -12.40
N LEU A 158 -0.11 -23.68 -13.44
CA LEU A 158 0.92 -22.65 -13.40
C LEU A 158 0.54 -21.57 -12.39
N ASP A 159 1.53 -21.05 -11.68
CA ASP A 159 1.34 -19.83 -10.90
C ASP A 159 1.07 -18.64 -11.83
N THR A 160 0.20 -17.74 -11.42
CA THR A 160 -0.16 -16.58 -12.22
C THR A 160 0.30 -15.31 -11.52
N LEU A 161 1.01 -14.46 -12.26
CA LEU A 161 1.41 -13.14 -11.84
C LEU A 161 0.67 -12.08 -12.66
N TRP A 162 0.22 -11.03 -12.00
CA TRP A 162 -0.20 -9.78 -12.62
C TRP A 162 0.77 -8.69 -12.19
N ILE A 163 1.21 -7.87 -13.12
CA ILE A 163 2.18 -6.79 -12.88
C ILE A 163 1.55 -5.49 -13.33
N GLY A 164 1.60 -4.49 -12.47
CA GLY A 164 1.08 -3.15 -12.72
C GLY A 164 1.91 -2.05 -12.06
#